data_2eee8bfdd07b4a2a299de075c5a9c5d9
#
_entry.id   2eee8bfdd07b4a2a299de075c5a9c5d9
#
_cell.length_a   1.000
_cell.length_b   1.000
_cell.length_c   1.000
_cell.angle_alpha   90.00
_cell.angle_beta   90.00
_cell.angle_gamma   90.00
#
_symmetry.space_group_name_H-M   'P 1'
#
loop_
_entity.id
_entity.type
_entity.pdbx_description
1 polymer ?
#
loop_
_entity_poly.entity_id
_entity_poly.type
_entity_poly.pdbx_seq_one_letter_code
_entity_poly.pdbx_strand_id
1 'polypeptide(L)'
;MNFHGKDIKIFSANSHPLLARQIAERLGLHLGRSEVKTFSDGEIAVSINESVRGSDVFVVQSTCAPVNDHLMELLIMMDAFKRASAARITAVIPYFGYARQDRKAKARDPISAKLVADLLTAAGADRVVTMDLHAPQIQGFFNIPLDHLVGAPILANYFREFIAANGGNEGFVVVSPDLGSVTRARNFAARLDCPIAIVDKRRPRANVCEVMNIIGEVAGKTVLLLDDMIDTAGTLCSAAAAVMDAGAQRVFAAATHAVLSGPAIERLQESPLERVVLLDTIALPPEKRLDKFTVLPVAPVFSEAIERIYEDKPVSIMFI
;
A
#
# COMPACT_ATOMS: atom_id res chain seq x y z
N MET A 1 -4.63 34.93 -6.97
CA MET A 1 -5.38 33.93 -7.75
C MET A 1 -5.47 32.72 -6.86
N ASN A 2 -6.68 32.27 -6.52
CA ASN A 2 -6.82 30.99 -5.81
C ASN A 2 -6.51 29.89 -6.81
N PHE A 3 -5.48 29.08 -6.52
CA PHE A 3 -5.10 27.93 -7.33
C PHE A 3 -5.98 26.68 -7.04
N HIS A 4 -6.99 26.82 -6.17
CA HIS A 4 -7.93 25.77 -5.81
C HIS A 4 -9.18 25.79 -6.67
N GLY A 5 -9.76 24.62 -6.87
CA GLY A 5 -11.12 24.48 -7.32
C GLY A 5 -12.09 25.11 -6.31
N LYS A 6 -13.32 25.33 -6.74
CA LYS A 6 -14.33 25.98 -5.89
C LYS A 6 -14.80 25.08 -4.74
N ASP A 7 -14.65 23.75 -4.88
CA ASP A 7 -15.07 22.71 -3.94
C ASP A 7 -14.26 21.42 -4.15
N ILE A 8 -14.24 20.56 -3.12
CA ILE A 8 -13.67 19.20 -3.20
C ILE A 8 -14.75 18.24 -3.68
N LYS A 9 -14.37 17.32 -4.57
CA LYS A 9 -15.20 16.18 -4.95
C LYS A 9 -14.40 14.90 -4.90
N ILE A 10 -14.93 13.90 -4.19
CA ILE A 10 -14.31 12.56 -4.07
C ILE A 10 -15.07 11.59 -4.95
N PHE A 11 -14.37 10.93 -5.84
CA PHE A 11 -14.92 9.87 -6.68
C PHE A 11 -14.23 8.54 -6.41
N SER A 12 -14.92 7.45 -6.69
CA SER A 12 -14.39 6.09 -6.62
C SER A 12 -14.51 5.41 -7.98
N ALA A 13 -13.50 4.67 -8.39
CA ALA A 13 -13.68 3.57 -9.34
C ALA A 13 -13.93 2.26 -8.57
N ASN A 14 -13.71 1.09 -9.18
CA ASN A 14 -14.24 -0.18 -8.65
C ASN A 14 -13.32 -0.89 -7.65
N SER A 15 -12.03 -0.54 -7.54
CA SER A 15 -11.09 -1.32 -6.74
C SER A 15 -11.36 -1.28 -5.23
N HIS A 16 -11.81 -0.12 -4.69
CA HIS A 16 -12.04 0.03 -3.25
C HIS A 16 -13.11 1.08 -2.91
N PRO A 17 -14.38 0.90 -3.31
CA PRO A 17 -15.44 1.90 -3.06
C PRO A 17 -15.70 2.19 -1.58
N LEU A 18 -15.46 1.20 -0.69
CA LEU A 18 -15.62 1.38 0.74
C LEU A 18 -14.61 2.39 1.29
N LEU A 19 -13.33 2.29 0.92
CA LEU A 19 -12.30 3.25 1.32
C LEU A 19 -12.63 4.66 0.82
N ALA A 20 -13.03 4.80 -0.43
CA ALA A 20 -13.41 6.09 -1.00
C ALA A 20 -14.58 6.73 -0.24
N ARG A 21 -15.58 5.93 0.14
CA ARG A 21 -16.71 6.39 0.97
C ARG A 21 -16.25 6.85 2.34
N GLN A 22 -15.42 6.06 3.02
CA GLN A 22 -14.88 6.41 4.34
C GLN A 22 -14.06 7.70 4.30
N ILE A 23 -13.27 7.92 3.24
CA ILE A 23 -12.54 9.17 3.02
C ILE A 23 -13.51 10.34 2.86
N ALA A 24 -14.53 10.21 2.01
CA ALA A 24 -15.53 11.26 1.78
C ALA A 24 -16.30 11.60 3.08
N GLU A 25 -16.78 10.60 3.82
CA GLU A 25 -17.49 10.76 5.09
C GLU A 25 -16.65 11.51 6.14
N ARG A 26 -15.35 11.19 6.25
CA ARG A 26 -14.44 11.87 7.18
C ARG A 26 -14.20 13.34 6.81
N LEU A 27 -14.29 13.69 5.53
CA LEU A 27 -14.23 15.06 5.04
C LEU A 27 -15.59 15.79 5.12
N GLY A 28 -16.64 15.13 5.63
CA GLY A 28 -18.00 15.70 5.65
C GLY A 28 -18.63 15.79 4.27
N LEU A 29 -18.16 14.98 3.29
CA LEU A 29 -18.59 14.98 1.92
C LEU A 29 -19.34 13.69 1.57
N HIS A 30 -20.06 13.72 0.44
CA HIS A 30 -20.59 12.53 -0.20
C HIS A 30 -19.71 12.13 -1.39
N LEU A 31 -19.70 10.83 -1.71
CA LEU A 31 -19.09 10.38 -2.96
C LEU A 31 -19.78 11.04 -4.15
N GLY A 32 -18.98 11.50 -5.09
CA GLY A 32 -19.44 11.97 -6.39
C GLY A 32 -20.16 10.87 -7.18
N ARG A 33 -21.18 11.26 -7.92
CA ARG A 33 -21.97 10.33 -8.70
C ARG A 33 -21.28 9.99 -10.00
N SER A 34 -20.73 8.79 -10.06
CA SER A 34 -20.12 8.19 -11.25
C SER A 34 -20.50 6.73 -11.37
N GLU A 35 -20.36 6.20 -12.54
CA GLU A 35 -20.55 4.79 -12.84
C GLU A 35 -19.38 4.31 -13.70
N VAL A 36 -18.80 3.17 -13.31
CA VAL A 36 -17.72 2.50 -14.04
C VAL A 36 -18.18 1.09 -14.34
N LYS A 37 -18.31 0.76 -15.62
CA LYS A 37 -18.78 -0.54 -16.10
C LYS A 37 -17.80 -1.10 -17.12
N THR A 38 -17.93 -2.41 -17.35
CA THR A 38 -17.24 -3.12 -18.43
C THR A 38 -18.27 -3.51 -19.50
N PHE A 39 -18.00 -3.21 -20.76
CA PHE A 39 -18.78 -3.70 -21.89
C PHE A 39 -18.54 -5.21 -22.10
N SER A 40 -19.40 -5.84 -22.91
CA SER A 40 -19.33 -7.28 -23.16
C SER A 40 -18.02 -7.72 -23.84
N ASP A 41 -17.36 -6.83 -24.53
CA ASP A 41 -16.05 -7.05 -25.17
C ASP A 41 -14.85 -6.77 -24.24
N GLY A 42 -15.10 -6.28 -23.01
CA GLY A 42 -14.08 -5.98 -22.00
C GLY A 42 -13.64 -4.52 -21.95
N GLU A 43 -14.14 -3.63 -22.81
CA GLU A 43 -13.82 -2.21 -22.75
C GLU A 43 -14.49 -1.56 -21.51
N ILE A 44 -13.81 -0.59 -20.93
CA ILE A 44 -14.28 0.16 -19.77
C ILE A 44 -15.15 1.34 -20.19
N ALA A 45 -16.33 1.45 -19.60
CA ALA A 45 -17.23 2.58 -19.76
C ALA A 45 -17.32 3.39 -18.47
N VAL A 46 -17.14 4.71 -18.56
CA VAL A 46 -17.24 5.63 -17.44
C VAL A 46 -18.32 6.67 -17.72
N SER A 47 -19.18 6.93 -16.72
CA SER A 47 -20.14 8.02 -16.73
C SER A 47 -19.99 8.87 -15.48
N ILE A 48 -19.86 10.19 -15.67
CA ILE A 48 -19.84 11.17 -14.57
C ILE A 48 -21.22 11.81 -14.52
N ASN A 49 -21.96 11.58 -13.44
CA ASN A 49 -23.39 11.90 -13.31
C ASN A 49 -23.65 13.19 -12.52
N GLU A 50 -22.64 14.08 -12.44
CA GLU A 50 -22.77 15.41 -11.87
C GLU A 50 -21.73 16.35 -12.45
N SER A 51 -21.93 17.67 -12.26
CA SER A 51 -20.97 18.67 -12.71
C SER A 51 -19.72 18.68 -11.84
N VAL A 52 -18.57 18.61 -12.47
CA VAL A 52 -17.25 18.74 -11.84
C VAL A 52 -16.51 20.02 -12.28
N ARG A 53 -17.21 20.87 -13.05
CA ARG A 53 -16.60 22.08 -13.60
C ARG A 53 -16.07 23.02 -12.52
N GLY A 54 -14.77 23.24 -12.56
CA GLY A 54 -14.06 24.11 -11.62
C GLY A 54 -13.88 23.51 -10.22
N SER A 55 -14.14 22.21 -10.01
CA SER A 55 -13.92 21.52 -8.74
C SER A 55 -12.53 20.89 -8.69
N ASP A 56 -11.98 20.73 -7.47
CA ASP A 56 -10.85 19.84 -7.19
C ASP A 56 -11.37 18.42 -7.05
N VAL A 57 -11.00 17.56 -7.99
CA VAL A 57 -11.46 16.18 -8.06
C VAL A 57 -10.37 15.24 -7.54
N PHE A 58 -10.73 14.42 -6.58
CA PHE A 58 -9.90 13.33 -6.06
C PHE A 58 -10.51 11.99 -6.46
N VAL A 59 -9.77 11.18 -7.21
CA VAL A 59 -10.21 9.87 -7.69
C VAL A 59 -9.51 8.79 -6.89
N VAL A 60 -10.25 8.04 -6.09
CA VAL A 60 -9.71 6.95 -5.26
C VAL A 60 -9.77 5.64 -6.03
N GLN A 61 -8.60 5.08 -6.35
CA GLN A 61 -8.48 3.82 -7.06
C GLN A 61 -7.13 3.14 -6.79
N SER A 62 -7.11 2.04 -6.07
CA SER A 62 -5.94 1.15 -6.00
C SER A 62 -5.76 0.41 -7.32
N THR A 63 -4.53 0.41 -7.86
CA THR A 63 -4.24 -0.33 -9.10
C THR A 63 -3.79 -1.77 -8.80
N CYS A 64 -4.56 -2.46 -7.93
CA CYS A 64 -4.43 -3.86 -7.57
C CYS A 64 -5.14 -4.78 -8.58
N ALA A 65 -5.11 -6.09 -8.36
CA ALA A 65 -5.78 -7.06 -9.23
C ALA A 65 -7.31 -6.83 -9.26
N PRO A 66 -7.92 -6.89 -10.45
CA PRO A 66 -7.35 -7.04 -11.80
C PRO A 66 -6.60 -5.76 -12.25
N VAL A 67 -5.26 -5.85 -12.29
CA VAL A 67 -4.38 -4.66 -12.33
C VAL A 67 -4.60 -3.79 -13.56
N ASN A 68 -4.75 -4.42 -14.72
CA ASN A 68 -4.90 -3.69 -16.00
C ASN A 68 -6.27 -3.00 -16.07
N ASP A 69 -7.32 -3.64 -15.58
CA ASP A 69 -8.67 -3.09 -15.58
C ASP A 69 -8.75 -1.89 -14.64
N HIS A 70 -8.28 -2.03 -13.41
CA HIS A 70 -8.27 -0.93 -12.44
C HIS A 70 -7.39 0.25 -12.88
N LEU A 71 -6.26 -0.01 -13.55
CA LEU A 71 -5.46 1.06 -14.14
C LEU A 71 -6.22 1.77 -15.25
N MET A 72 -6.85 1.01 -16.17
CA MET A 72 -7.61 1.58 -17.27
C MET A 72 -8.83 2.36 -16.80
N GLU A 73 -9.56 1.86 -15.79
CA GLU A 73 -10.65 2.59 -15.13
C GLU A 73 -10.19 3.97 -14.66
N LEU A 74 -9.06 4.02 -13.95
CA LEU A 74 -8.49 5.27 -13.44
C LEU A 74 -8.13 6.24 -14.56
N LEU A 75 -7.46 5.75 -15.62
CA LEU A 75 -7.06 6.58 -16.77
C LEU A 75 -8.28 7.18 -17.47
N ILE A 76 -9.32 6.39 -17.73
CA ILE A 76 -10.54 6.84 -18.42
C ILE A 76 -11.32 7.82 -17.53
N MET A 77 -11.42 7.57 -16.21
CA MET A 77 -12.06 8.51 -15.28
C MET A 77 -11.35 9.88 -15.29
N MET A 78 -10.03 9.90 -15.25
CA MET A 78 -9.26 11.17 -15.30
C MET A 78 -9.48 11.93 -16.62
N ASP A 79 -9.48 11.22 -17.76
CA ASP A 79 -9.81 11.85 -19.05
C ASP A 79 -11.23 12.44 -19.06
N ALA A 80 -12.19 11.72 -18.47
CA ALA A 80 -13.57 12.21 -18.34
C ALA A 80 -13.64 13.49 -17.50
N PHE A 81 -12.96 13.56 -16.35
CA PHE A 81 -12.91 14.75 -15.51
C PHE A 81 -12.21 15.94 -16.21
N LYS A 82 -11.12 15.68 -16.91
CA LYS A 82 -10.40 16.68 -17.71
C LYS A 82 -11.33 17.28 -18.77
N ARG A 83 -12.06 16.45 -19.52
CA ARG A 83 -13.04 16.88 -20.53
C ARG A 83 -14.25 17.59 -19.93
N ALA A 84 -14.63 17.24 -18.69
CA ALA A 84 -15.69 17.91 -17.94
C ALA A 84 -15.24 19.22 -17.26
N SER A 85 -14.00 19.67 -17.51
CA SER A 85 -13.41 20.90 -16.99
C SER A 85 -13.29 20.93 -15.47
N ALA A 86 -12.87 19.83 -14.84
CA ALA A 86 -12.35 19.87 -13.47
C ALA A 86 -11.20 20.88 -13.38
N ALA A 87 -11.06 21.57 -12.27
CA ALA A 87 -9.99 22.55 -12.08
C ALA A 87 -8.65 21.87 -11.82
N ARG A 88 -8.67 20.80 -11.03
CA ARG A 88 -7.51 19.98 -10.68
C ARG A 88 -7.96 18.52 -10.49
N ILE A 89 -7.15 17.56 -10.94
CA ILE A 89 -7.42 16.14 -10.84
C ILE A 89 -6.28 15.49 -10.05
N THR A 90 -6.60 14.96 -8.87
CA THR A 90 -5.67 14.21 -8.04
C THR A 90 -5.99 12.71 -8.07
N ALA A 91 -5.06 11.90 -8.55
CA ALA A 91 -5.16 10.46 -8.49
C ALA A 91 -4.75 9.98 -7.09
N VAL A 92 -5.71 9.46 -6.32
CA VAL A 92 -5.48 8.87 -5.00
C VAL A 92 -5.36 7.36 -5.18
N ILE A 93 -4.13 6.86 -5.11
CA ILE A 93 -3.78 5.47 -5.43
C ILE A 93 -3.22 4.81 -4.17
N PRO A 94 -4.06 4.26 -3.26
CA PRO A 94 -3.59 3.66 -2.02
C PRO A 94 -2.57 2.55 -2.24
N TYR A 95 -2.76 1.70 -3.26
CA TYR A 95 -1.78 0.74 -3.76
C TYR A 95 -1.43 1.04 -5.21
N PHE A 96 -0.14 1.33 -5.46
CA PHE A 96 0.41 1.60 -6.79
C PHE A 96 0.92 0.31 -7.43
N GLY A 97 0.16 -0.22 -8.37
CA GLY A 97 0.55 -1.39 -9.15
C GLY A 97 1.77 -1.12 -10.04
N TYR A 98 2.43 -2.19 -10.52
CA TYR A 98 3.68 -2.12 -11.30
C TYR A 98 4.89 -1.52 -10.56
N ALA A 99 4.77 -1.12 -9.29
CA ALA A 99 5.85 -0.53 -8.50
C ALA A 99 7.10 -1.42 -8.37
N ARG A 100 6.96 -2.74 -8.50
CA ARG A 100 8.08 -3.70 -8.45
C ARG A 100 8.99 -3.68 -9.68
N GLN A 101 8.57 -2.99 -10.76
CA GLN A 101 9.33 -2.82 -11.99
C GLN A 101 9.84 -1.37 -12.10
N ASP A 102 10.56 -0.92 -11.08
CA ASP A 102 11.14 0.42 -10.94
C ASP A 102 12.49 0.58 -11.64
N ARG A 103 13.11 -0.53 -12.01
CA ARG A 103 14.44 -0.59 -12.65
C ARG A 103 14.55 -1.81 -13.57
N LYS A 104 15.53 -1.80 -14.43
CA LYS A 104 15.91 -2.97 -15.23
C LYS A 104 16.67 -3.96 -14.34
N ALA A 105 16.07 -5.09 -14.01
CA ALA A 105 16.73 -6.19 -13.30
C ALA A 105 17.66 -6.98 -14.24
N LYS A 106 17.30 -7.04 -15.53
CA LYS A 106 18.06 -7.70 -16.60
C LYS A 106 18.15 -6.77 -17.81
N ALA A 107 19.07 -7.08 -18.72
CA ALA A 107 19.15 -6.39 -20.00
C ALA A 107 17.80 -6.46 -20.75
N ARG A 108 17.35 -5.33 -21.29
CA ARG A 108 16.10 -5.16 -22.06
C ARG A 108 14.81 -5.25 -21.26
N ASP A 109 14.85 -5.32 -19.93
CA ASP A 109 13.66 -5.23 -19.11
C ASP A 109 12.99 -3.86 -19.26
N PRO A 110 11.65 -3.79 -19.15
CA PRO A 110 10.94 -2.51 -19.08
C PRO A 110 11.14 -1.85 -17.71
N ILE A 111 10.76 -0.58 -17.61
CA ILE A 111 10.55 0.13 -16.34
C ILE A 111 9.06 0.49 -16.28
N SER A 112 8.22 -0.50 -15.94
CA SER A 112 6.76 -0.35 -16.03
C SER A 112 6.22 0.67 -15.04
N ALA A 113 6.88 0.88 -13.89
CA ALA A 113 6.51 1.94 -12.95
C ALA A 113 6.61 3.34 -13.58
N LYS A 114 7.64 3.59 -14.43
CA LYS A 114 7.77 4.84 -15.18
C LYS A 114 6.69 4.98 -16.25
N LEU A 115 6.40 3.91 -16.98
CA LEU A 115 5.33 3.92 -17.99
C LEU A 115 3.98 4.27 -17.35
N VAL A 116 3.64 3.67 -16.21
CA VAL A 116 2.39 3.98 -15.49
C VAL A 116 2.35 5.43 -15.03
N ALA A 117 3.46 5.98 -14.51
CA ALA A 117 3.56 7.39 -14.13
C ALA A 117 3.29 8.33 -15.31
N ASP A 118 3.83 8.01 -16.49
CA ASP A 118 3.60 8.79 -17.72
C ASP A 118 2.15 8.69 -18.20
N LEU A 119 1.54 7.51 -18.14
CA LEU A 119 0.14 7.31 -18.52
C LEU A 119 -0.81 8.10 -17.62
N LEU A 120 -0.60 8.11 -16.29
CA LEU A 120 -1.39 8.90 -15.35
C LEU A 120 -1.30 10.41 -15.66
N THR A 121 -0.09 10.90 -15.93
CA THR A 121 0.12 12.30 -16.31
C THR A 121 -0.55 12.63 -17.65
N ALA A 122 -0.42 11.78 -18.65
CA ALA A 122 -1.03 11.96 -19.96
C ALA A 122 -2.57 11.94 -19.89
N ALA A 123 -3.15 11.08 -19.05
CA ALA A 123 -4.59 11.01 -18.83
C ALA A 123 -5.17 12.25 -18.12
N GLY A 124 -4.32 13.07 -17.49
CA GLY A 124 -4.74 14.35 -16.93
C GLY A 124 -4.61 14.46 -15.41
N ALA A 125 -3.83 13.60 -14.77
CA ALA A 125 -3.49 13.80 -13.38
C ALA A 125 -2.63 15.05 -13.20
N ASP A 126 -3.04 15.95 -12.30
CA ASP A 126 -2.26 17.12 -11.86
C ASP A 126 -1.42 16.79 -10.62
N ARG A 127 -1.78 15.74 -9.88
CA ARG A 127 -1.12 15.27 -8.66
C ARG A 127 -1.41 13.78 -8.43
N VAL A 128 -0.51 13.11 -7.75
CA VAL A 128 -0.71 11.74 -7.25
C VAL A 128 -0.56 11.71 -5.74
N VAL A 129 -1.43 10.97 -5.05
CA VAL A 129 -1.31 10.63 -3.63
C VAL A 129 -1.26 9.11 -3.54
N THR A 130 -0.24 8.56 -2.91
CA THR A 130 -0.09 7.10 -2.77
C THR A 130 0.54 6.75 -1.42
N MET A 131 0.48 5.47 -1.02
CA MET A 131 1.05 5.01 0.25
C MET A 131 2.11 3.94 0.00
N ASP A 132 3.22 4.00 0.76
CA ASP A 132 4.29 3.00 0.82
C ASP A 132 4.69 2.39 -0.53
N LEU A 133 5.14 3.25 -1.46
CA LEU A 133 5.71 2.78 -2.74
C LEU A 133 6.80 1.72 -2.48
N HIS A 134 6.75 0.62 -3.23
CA HIS A 134 7.73 -0.46 -3.14
C HIS A 134 9.18 0.05 -3.19
N ALA A 135 9.42 1.03 -4.06
CA ALA A 135 10.69 1.70 -4.22
C ALA A 135 10.47 3.22 -4.12
N PRO A 136 10.98 3.91 -3.06
CA PRO A 136 10.73 5.33 -2.84
C PRO A 136 11.18 6.24 -4.00
N GLN A 137 12.17 5.82 -4.79
CA GLN A 137 12.65 6.54 -5.97
C GLN A 137 11.61 6.66 -7.09
N ILE A 138 10.51 5.89 -7.08
CA ILE A 138 9.40 6.01 -8.03
C ILE A 138 8.79 7.42 -7.99
N GLN A 139 8.89 8.12 -6.86
CA GLN A 139 8.48 9.52 -6.76
C GLN A 139 9.14 10.39 -7.84
N GLY A 140 10.41 10.11 -8.18
CA GLY A 140 11.14 10.81 -9.24
C GLY A 140 10.72 10.44 -10.68
N PHE A 141 9.80 9.49 -10.86
CA PHE A 141 9.27 9.14 -12.19
C PHE A 141 8.14 10.08 -12.63
N PHE A 142 7.56 10.81 -11.70
CA PHE A 142 6.49 11.76 -11.97
C PHE A 142 7.05 13.16 -12.24
N ASN A 143 6.53 13.82 -13.27
CA ASN A 143 6.80 15.23 -13.56
C ASN A 143 5.70 16.15 -12.96
N ILE A 144 4.77 15.57 -12.21
CA ILE A 144 3.74 16.24 -11.44
C ILE A 144 3.98 15.97 -9.95
N PRO A 145 3.43 16.78 -9.02
CA PRO A 145 3.56 16.55 -7.60
C PRO A 145 3.05 15.15 -7.19
N LEU A 146 3.80 14.51 -6.31
CA LEU A 146 3.42 13.24 -5.68
C LEU A 146 3.58 13.35 -4.17
N ASP A 147 2.51 13.06 -3.43
CA ASP A 147 2.52 12.91 -1.99
C ASP A 147 2.61 11.43 -1.63
N HIS A 148 3.75 11.04 -1.07
CA HIS A 148 4.03 9.68 -0.65
C HIS A 148 3.70 9.51 0.84
N LEU A 149 2.53 8.97 1.14
CA LEU A 149 2.07 8.69 2.50
C LEU A 149 2.77 7.46 3.06
N VAL A 150 2.84 7.38 4.40
CA VAL A 150 3.54 6.32 5.11
C VAL A 150 2.55 5.57 6.02
N GLY A 151 2.42 4.26 5.84
CA GLY A 151 1.56 3.39 6.65
C GLY A 151 2.18 2.98 7.99
N ALA A 152 3.52 3.07 8.09
CA ALA A 152 4.24 2.66 9.30
C ALA A 152 3.71 3.25 10.62
N PRO A 153 3.26 4.52 10.73
CA PRO A 153 2.67 5.03 11.96
C PRO A 153 1.41 4.28 12.42
N ILE A 154 0.56 3.85 11.47
CA ILE A 154 -0.68 3.10 11.78
C ILE A 154 -0.30 1.73 12.38
N LEU A 155 0.60 1.01 11.72
CA LEU A 155 1.10 -0.28 12.20
C LEU A 155 1.85 -0.14 13.54
N ALA A 156 2.68 0.90 13.69
CA ALA A 156 3.45 1.12 14.91
C ALA A 156 2.54 1.41 16.11
N ASN A 157 1.46 2.18 15.94
CA ASN A 157 0.49 2.42 17.01
C ASN A 157 -0.16 1.11 17.48
N TYR A 158 -0.59 0.26 16.56
CA TYR A 158 -1.14 -1.06 16.89
C TYR A 158 -0.14 -1.92 17.66
N PHE A 159 1.10 -2.02 17.19
CA PHE A 159 2.12 -2.84 17.88
C PHE A 159 2.60 -2.23 19.19
N ARG A 160 2.57 -0.90 19.35
CA ARG A 160 2.88 -0.24 20.63
C ARG A 160 1.85 -0.62 21.70
N GLU A 161 0.56 -0.63 21.36
CA GLU A 161 -0.50 -1.09 22.25
C GLU A 161 -0.35 -2.58 22.57
N PHE A 162 -0.05 -3.40 21.55
CA PHE A 162 0.22 -4.82 21.73
C PHE A 162 1.41 -5.08 22.67
N ILE A 163 2.53 -4.41 22.47
CA ILE A 163 3.74 -4.53 23.30
C ILE A 163 3.44 -4.12 24.74
N ALA A 164 2.76 -3.00 24.95
CA ALA A 164 2.39 -2.53 26.29
C ALA A 164 1.51 -3.54 27.04
N ALA A 165 0.57 -4.17 26.32
CA ALA A 165 -0.33 -5.19 26.90
C ALA A 165 0.38 -6.55 27.17
N ASN A 166 1.57 -6.80 26.59
CA ASN A 166 2.30 -8.07 26.70
C ASN A 166 3.64 -7.95 27.46
N GLY A 167 3.79 -6.98 28.36
CA GLY A 167 4.93 -6.88 29.26
C GLY A 167 6.10 -6.01 28.80
N GLY A 168 5.93 -5.25 27.73
CA GLY A 168 6.94 -4.30 27.23
C GLY A 168 7.83 -4.87 26.13
N ASN A 169 8.85 -4.07 25.73
CA ASN A 169 9.66 -4.33 24.52
C ASN A 169 10.83 -5.31 24.72
N GLU A 170 11.20 -5.70 25.95
CA GLU A 170 12.40 -6.51 26.20
C GLU A 170 12.42 -7.85 25.45
N GLY A 171 11.25 -8.43 25.22
CA GLY A 171 11.07 -9.68 24.48
C GLY A 171 10.63 -9.49 23.02
N PHE A 172 10.64 -8.27 22.47
CA PHE A 172 10.12 -7.99 21.13
C PHE A 172 11.25 -7.66 20.16
N VAL A 173 11.18 -8.17 18.93
CA VAL A 173 12.15 -7.88 17.85
C VAL A 173 11.46 -7.71 16.52
N VAL A 174 11.85 -6.68 15.77
CA VAL A 174 11.39 -6.47 14.39
C VAL A 174 12.36 -7.17 13.45
N VAL A 175 11.82 -7.96 12.53
CA VAL A 175 12.63 -8.78 11.61
C VAL A 175 12.33 -8.40 10.16
N SER A 176 13.39 -8.12 9.40
CA SER A 176 13.31 -8.02 7.95
C SER A 176 13.25 -9.41 7.32
N PRO A 177 12.24 -9.75 6.52
CA PRO A 177 12.13 -11.07 5.90
C PRO A 177 13.15 -11.31 4.79
N ASP A 178 13.82 -10.25 4.31
CA ASP A 178 14.89 -10.29 3.32
C ASP A 178 15.82 -9.07 3.43
N LEU A 179 16.86 -9.02 2.60
CA LEU A 179 17.83 -7.91 2.59
C LEU A 179 17.24 -6.60 1.99
N GLY A 180 16.21 -6.68 1.18
CA GLY A 180 15.58 -5.51 0.54
C GLY A 180 14.79 -4.65 1.53
N SER A 181 14.18 -5.27 2.53
CA SER A 181 13.30 -4.62 3.51
C SER A 181 14.02 -4.12 4.77
N VAL A 182 15.37 -4.25 4.87
CA VAL A 182 16.15 -3.94 6.09
C VAL A 182 15.98 -2.48 6.53
N THR A 183 16.02 -1.52 5.61
CA THR A 183 15.86 -0.09 5.95
C THR A 183 14.48 0.17 6.53
N ARG A 184 13.44 -0.44 5.97
CA ARG A 184 12.06 -0.36 6.46
C ARG A 184 11.95 -0.93 7.88
N ALA A 185 12.46 -2.15 8.08
CA ALA A 185 12.45 -2.80 9.38
C ALA A 185 13.18 -2.00 10.45
N ARG A 186 14.34 -1.40 10.11
CA ARG A 186 15.11 -0.54 11.02
C ARG A 186 14.34 0.71 11.43
N ASN A 187 13.75 1.41 10.47
CA ASN A 187 12.99 2.62 10.75
C ASN A 187 11.74 2.31 11.59
N PHE A 188 11.12 1.16 11.35
CA PHE A 188 9.97 0.71 12.13
C PHE A 188 10.35 0.31 13.55
N ALA A 189 11.43 -0.45 13.71
CA ALA A 189 11.96 -0.85 15.01
C ALA A 189 12.30 0.36 15.90
N ALA A 190 12.90 1.40 15.29
CA ALA A 190 13.16 2.66 15.99
C ALA A 190 11.88 3.35 16.51
N ARG A 191 10.74 3.22 15.82
CA ARG A 191 9.45 3.76 16.28
C ARG A 191 8.88 2.99 17.50
N LEU A 192 9.29 1.75 17.68
CA LEU A 192 8.87 0.87 18.77
C LEU A 192 9.92 0.73 19.88
N ASP A 193 11.09 1.36 19.70
CA ASP A 193 12.25 1.18 20.58
C ASP A 193 12.60 -0.30 20.78
N CYS A 194 12.68 -1.04 19.66
CA CYS A 194 12.93 -2.48 19.63
C CYS A 194 14.17 -2.81 18.83
N PRO A 195 14.87 -3.93 19.14
CA PRO A 195 15.96 -4.42 18.31
C PRO A 195 15.46 -4.92 16.95
N ILE A 196 16.41 -5.09 16.03
CA ILE A 196 16.17 -5.62 14.68
C ILE A 196 16.96 -6.91 14.46
N ALA A 197 16.37 -7.85 13.71
CA ALA A 197 17.07 -8.96 13.11
C ALA A 197 16.75 -9.05 11.61
N ILE A 198 17.49 -9.86 10.87
CA ILE A 198 17.39 -9.96 9.41
C ILE A 198 17.43 -11.43 9.03
N VAL A 199 16.52 -11.86 8.16
CA VAL A 199 16.60 -13.16 7.50
C VAL A 199 17.38 -12.98 6.20
N ASP A 200 18.59 -13.53 6.15
CA ASP A 200 19.46 -13.54 4.97
C ASP A 200 19.25 -14.87 4.22
N LYS A 201 18.57 -14.78 3.08
CA LYS A 201 18.25 -15.91 2.23
C LYS A 201 19.38 -16.11 1.21
N ARG A 202 20.20 -17.15 1.38
CA ARG A 202 21.27 -17.48 0.45
C ARG A 202 20.94 -18.71 -0.38
N ARG A 203 21.11 -18.59 -1.68
CA ARG A 203 21.14 -19.72 -2.63
C ARG A 203 22.59 -20.01 -2.99
N PRO A 204 23.27 -20.93 -2.32
CA PRO A 204 24.70 -21.19 -2.59
C PRO A 204 24.94 -21.71 -4.02
N ARG A 205 23.96 -22.42 -4.63
CA ARG A 205 23.99 -22.91 -6.04
C ARG A 205 22.56 -23.14 -6.54
N ALA A 206 22.39 -23.19 -7.87
CA ALA A 206 21.15 -23.69 -8.48
C ALA A 206 20.88 -25.14 -8.02
N ASN A 207 19.62 -25.43 -7.63
CA ASN A 207 19.16 -26.75 -7.11
C ASN A 207 19.68 -27.19 -5.72
N VAL A 208 20.17 -26.28 -4.90
CA VAL A 208 20.47 -26.57 -3.47
C VAL A 208 19.37 -25.94 -2.59
N CYS A 209 19.00 -26.63 -1.51
CA CYS A 209 18.06 -26.11 -0.51
C CYS A 209 18.46 -24.71 -0.07
N GLU A 210 17.49 -23.82 0.01
CA GLU A 210 17.69 -22.46 0.52
C GLU A 210 18.15 -22.52 1.97
N VAL A 211 19.31 -21.97 2.25
CA VAL A 211 19.80 -21.80 3.62
C VAL A 211 19.36 -20.41 4.08
N MET A 212 18.56 -20.37 5.14
CA MET A 212 18.21 -19.12 5.81
C MET A 212 19.16 -18.90 6.98
N ASN A 213 19.86 -17.78 6.95
CA ASN A 213 20.71 -17.35 8.05
C ASN A 213 20.03 -16.17 8.76
N ILE A 214 19.98 -16.19 10.08
CA ILE A 214 19.40 -15.09 10.85
C ILE A 214 20.54 -14.28 11.45
N ILE A 215 20.53 -12.98 11.14
CA ILE A 215 21.45 -12.00 11.69
C ILE A 215 20.73 -11.23 12.79
N GLY A 216 21.17 -11.37 14.02
CA GLY A 216 20.49 -10.84 15.21
C GLY A 216 19.89 -11.96 16.06
N GLU A 217 19.30 -11.61 17.20
CA GLU A 217 18.77 -12.56 18.17
C GLU A 217 17.26 -12.63 18.15
N VAL A 218 16.72 -13.84 17.96
CA VAL A 218 15.27 -14.11 17.92
C VAL A 218 14.85 -15.16 18.96
N ALA A 219 15.79 -15.92 19.52
CA ALA A 219 15.49 -17.00 20.47
C ALA A 219 14.78 -16.45 21.72
N GLY A 220 13.67 -17.08 22.11
CA GLY A 220 12.84 -16.68 23.24
C GLY A 220 12.06 -15.37 23.06
N LYS A 221 12.09 -14.76 21.85
CA LYS A 221 11.46 -13.47 21.60
C LYS A 221 10.15 -13.58 20.81
N THR A 222 9.33 -12.55 20.95
CA THR A 222 8.20 -12.27 20.05
C THR A 222 8.72 -11.54 18.83
N VAL A 223 8.57 -12.15 17.66
CA VAL A 223 9.08 -11.66 16.38
C VAL A 223 7.98 -10.98 15.59
N LEU A 224 8.27 -9.80 15.03
CA LEU A 224 7.44 -9.14 14.02
C LEU A 224 8.18 -9.09 12.68
N LEU A 225 7.72 -9.87 11.72
CA LEU A 225 8.15 -9.77 10.31
C LEU A 225 7.47 -8.58 9.65
N LEU A 226 8.26 -7.66 9.06
CA LEU A 226 7.73 -6.45 8.45
C LEU A 226 8.12 -6.34 6.98
N ASP A 227 7.12 -6.12 6.11
CA ASP A 227 7.33 -5.86 4.68
C ASP A 227 6.41 -4.73 4.18
N ASP A 228 6.57 -4.28 2.92
CA ASP A 228 5.64 -3.34 2.29
C ASP A 228 4.37 -4.04 1.80
N MET A 229 4.52 -5.24 1.28
CA MET A 229 3.40 -6.01 0.74
C MET A 229 3.53 -7.51 1.00
N ILE A 230 2.39 -8.18 1.09
CA ILE A 230 2.31 -9.63 1.03
C ILE A 230 1.69 -10.00 -0.32
N ASP A 231 2.51 -10.52 -1.23
CA ASP A 231 2.06 -10.98 -2.55
C ASP A 231 1.72 -12.49 -2.48
N THR A 232 2.63 -13.37 -2.83
CA THR A 232 2.42 -14.84 -2.77
C THR A 232 2.68 -15.45 -1.39
N ALA A 233 3.07 -14.65 -0.42
CA ALA A 233 3.44 -15.00 0.95
C ALA A 233 4.63 -15.98 1.10
N GLY A 234 5.28 -16.40 0.00
CA GLY A 234 6.36 -17.39 0.07
C GLY A 234 7.53 -16.97 0.94
N THR A 235 8.10 -15.78 0.70
CA THR A 235 9.23 -15.23 1.47
C THR A 235 8.85 -15.06 2.94
N LEU A 236 7.68 -14.48 3.20
CA LEU A 236 7.20 -14.23 4.56
C LEU A 236 7.00 -15.50 5.37
N CYS A 237 6.33 -16.52 4.80
CA CYS A 237 6.07 -17.79 5.48
C CYS A 237 7.37 -18.58 5.70
N SER A 238 8.29 -18.57 4.73
CA SER A 238 9.61 -19.19 4.92
C SER A 238 10.43 -18.48 5.99
N ALA A 239 10.38 -17.15 6.07
CA ALA A 239 11.03 -16.38 7.14
C ALA A 239 10.39 -16.68 8.50
N ALA A 240 9.05 -16.82 8.57
CA ALA A 240 8.34 -17.18 9.79
C ALA A 240 8.75 -18.57 10.31
N ALA A 241 8.86 -19.55 9.43
CA ALA A 241 9.35 -20.89 9.81
C ALA A 241 10.80 -20.82 10.33
N ALA A 242 11.69 -20.11 9.60
CA ALA A 242 13.09 -20.01 9.99
C ALA A 242 13.31 -19.35 11.37
N VAL A 243 12.55 -18.28 11.69
CA VAL A 243 12.66 -17.65 13.02
C VAL A 243 12.09 -18.54 14.13
N MET A 244 11.04 -19.33 13.84
CA MET A 244 10.53 -20.34 14.77
C MET A 244 11.56 -21.45 15.03
N ASP A 245 12.20 -21.97 13.98
CA ASP A 245 13.25 -22.98 14.09
C ASP A 245 14.47 -22.44 14.86
N ALA A 246 14.71 -21.14 14.81
CA ALA A 246 15.75 -20.46 15.59
C ALA A 246 15.32 -20.14 17.03
N GLY A 247 14.17 -20.63 17.48
CA GLY A 247 13.71 -20.55 18.86
C GLY A 247 12.87 -19.32 19.20
N ALA A 248 12.31 -18.62 18.23
CA ALA A 248 11.34 -17.55 18.50
C ALA A 248 10.13 -18.12 19.25
N GLN A 249 9.59 -17.37 20.20
CA GLN A 249 8.45 -17.79 21.01
C GLN A 249 7.12 -17.57 20.27
N ARG A 250 6.97 -16.45 19.60
CA ARG A 250 5.78 -16.06 18.84
C ARG A 250 6.20 -15.32 17.58
N VAL A 251 5.46 -15.48 16.49
CA VAL A 251 5.74 -14.80 15.22
C VAL A 251 4.50 -14.09 14.70
N PHE A 252 4.65 -12.81 14.44
CA PHE A 252 3.66 -11.94 13.82
C PHE A 252 4.18 -11.42 12.48
N ALA A 253 3.29 -10.97 11.63
CA ALA A 253 3.66 -10.26 10.41
C ALA A 253 2.87 -8.96 10.27
N ALA A 254 3.46 -7.97 9.61
CA ALA A 254 2.75 -6.76 9.20
C ALA A 254 3.16 -6.31 7.80
N ALA A 255 2.21 -5.80 7.04
CA ALA A 255 2.44 -5.20 5.75
C ALA A 255 1.38 -4.13 5.43
N THR A 256 1.79 -3.14 4.62
CA THR A 256 0.88 -2.10 4.13
C THR A 256 -0.08 -2.64 3.08
N HIS A 257 0.40 -3.48 2.15
CA HIS A 257 -0.39 -3.90 1.00
C HIS A 257 -0.69 -5.41 1.02
N ALA A 258 -1.97 -5.74 1.14
CA ALA A 258 -2.49 -7.10 1.09
C ALA A 258 -2.77 -7.53 -0.36
N VAL A 259 -1.73 -7.76 -1.16
CA VAL A 259 -1.90 -8.18 -2.58
C VAL A 259 -2.50 -9.58 -2.64
N LEU A 260 -2.00 -10.51 -1.84
CA LEU A 260 -2.51 -11.85 -1.60
C LEU A 260 -2.84 -12.63 -2.88
N SER A 261 -1.85 -12.72 -3.77
CA SER A 261 -2.00 -13.41 -5.05
C SER A 261 -1.64 -14.89 -4.96
N GLY A 262 -2.18 -15.66 -5.90
CA GLY A 262 -1.91 -17.08 -6.03
C GLY A 262 -2.15 -17.85 -4.72
N PRO A 263 -1.19 -18.66 -4.23
CA PRO A 263 -1.34 -19.50 -3.04
C PRO A 263 -1.15 -18.78 -1.71
N ALA A 264 -1.25 -17.44 -1.66
CA ALA A 264 -0.94 -16.66 -0.47
C ALA A 264 -1.81 -17.03 0.73
N ILE A 265 -3.11 -17.20 0.53
CA ILE A 265 -4.07 -17.52 1.60
C ILE A 265 -3.77 -18.89 2.22
N GLU A 266 -3.56 -19.91 1.40
CA GLU A 266 -3.22 -21.26 1.84
C GLU A 266 -1.91 -21.25 2.65
N ARG A 267 -0.86 -20.63 2.10
CA ARG A 267 0.44 -20.49 2.78
C ARG A 267 0.35 -19.77 4.12
N LEU A 268 -0.38 -18.67 4.17
CA LEU A 268 -0.58 -17.93 5.41
C LEU A 268 -1.37 -18.73 6.43
N GLN A 269 -2.41 -19.47 6.01
CA GLN A 269 -3.20 -20.32 6.87
C GLN A 269 -2.33 -21.38 7.54
N GLU A 270 -1.46 -22.04 6.78
CA GLU A 270 -0.57 -23.13 7.23
C GLU A 270 0.67 -22.61 7.99
N SER A 271 1.00 -21.34 7.87
CA SER A 271 2.21 -20.74 8.45
C SER A 271 2.14 -20.69 9.99
N PRO A 272 3.29 -20.66 10.68
CA PRO A 272 3.37 -20.46 12.13
C PRO A 272 3.05 -19.03 12.57
N LEU A 273 2.64 -18.14 11.67
CA LEU A 273 2.22 -16.79 12.00
C LEU A 273 0.97 -16.81 12.87
N GLU A 274 1.07 -16.21 14.05
CA GLU A 274 -0.05 -16.10 14.98
C GLU A 274 -1.06 -15.02 14.52
N ARG A 275 -0.54 -13.92 14.00
CA ARG A 275 -1.36 -12.81 13.44
C ARG A 275 -0.64 -12.12 12.31
N VAL A 276 -1.41 -11.65 11.34
CA VAL A 276 -0.95 -10.82 10.22
C VAL A 276 -1.73 -9.51 10.26
N VAL A 277 -1.02 -8.41 10.46
CA VAL A 277 -1.61 -7.06 10.51
C VAL A 277 -1.43 -6.37 9.16
N LEU A 278 -2.52 -5.97 8.56
CA LEU A 278 -2.58 -5.42 7.21
C LEU A 278 -3.23 -4.03 7.23
N LEU A 279 -2.89 -3.18 6.27
CA LEU A 279 -3.65 -1.96 6.03
C LEU A 279 -4.65 -2.20 4.89
N ASP A 280 -5.77 -1.48 4.91
CA ASP A 280 -6.84 -1.62 3.90
C ASP A 280 -6.61 -0.80 2.62
N THR A 281 -5.35 -0.69 2.19
CA THR A 281 -4.98 -0.07 0.90
C THR A 281 -5.52 -0.83 -0.31
N ILE A 282 -5.80 -2.10 -0.14
CA ILE A 282 -6.44 -3.00 -1.10
C ILE A 282 -7.67 -3.60 -0.42
N ALA A 283 -8.80 -3.60 -1.09
CA ALA A 283 -10.00 -4.25 -0.58
C ALA A 283 -9.77 -5.75 -0.37
N LEU A 284 -10.07 -6.24 0.82
CA LEU A 284 -9.93 -7.66 1.17
C LEU A 284 -11.29 -8.35 1.05
N PRO A 285 -11.54 -9.10 -0.03
CA PRO A 285 -12.81 -9.77 -0.23
C PRO A 285 -12.98 -10.93 0.76
N PRO A 286 -14.23 -11.36 1.04
CA PRO A 286 -14.51 -12.37 2.06
C PRO A 286 -13.72 -13.67 1.91
N GLU A 287 -13.52 -14.15 0.69
CA GLU A 287 -12.79 -15.38 0.37
C GLU A 287 -11.27 -15.31 0.67
N LYS A 288 -10.73 -14.11 0.86
CA LYS A 288 -9.32 -13.90 1.24
C LYS A 288 -9.14 -13.54 2.70
N ARG A 289 -10.18 -13.64 3.52
CA ARG A 289 -10.11 -13.34 4.96
C ARG A 289 -9.72 -14.58 5.76
N LEU A 290 -8.74 -14.42 6.64
CA LEU A 290 -8.36 -15.43 7.62
C LEU A 290 -8.57 -14.87 9.03
N ASP A 291 -8.90 -15.73 9.99
CA ASP A 291 -9.12 -15.34 11.39
C ASP A 291 -7.87 -14.69 12.02
N LYS A 292 -6.68 -15.06 11.52
CA LYS A 292 -5.42 -14.45 11.95
C LYS A 292 -5.14 -13.06 11.34
N PHE A 293 -6.02 -12.52 10.48
CA PHE A 293 -5.85 -11.18 9.92
C PHE A 293 -6.45 -10.10 10.82
N THR A 294 -5.71 -9.03 11.00
CA THR A 294 -6.18 -7.76 11.54
C THR A 294 -5.98 -6.70 10.46
N VAL A 295 -7.06 -6.06 10.04
CA VAL A 295 -7.02 -5.05 8.98
C VAL A 295 -7.26 -3.67 9.60
N LEU A 296 -6.30 -2.76 9.41
CA LEU A 296 -6.35 -1.41 9.96
C LEU A 296 -6.69 -0.39 8.87
N PRO A 297 -7.54 0.62 9.19
CA PRO A 297 -8.02 1.57 8.20
C PRO A 297 -6.98 2.63 7.83
N VAL A 298 -6.85 2.92 6.52
CA VAL A 298 -6.02 4.02 5.99
C VAL A 298 -6.83 5.29 5.70
N ALA A 299 -8.16 5.21 5.71
CA ALA A 299 -9.03 6.36 5.45
C ALA A 299 -8.68 7.60 6.27
N PRO A 300 -8.32 7.52 7.58
CA PRO A 300 -7.90 8.69 8.36
C PRO A 300 -6.71 9.44 7.76
N VAL A 301 -5.68 8.70 7.33
CA VAL A 301 -4.47 9.29 6.76
C VAL A 301 -4.73 9.90 5.38
N PHE A 302 -5.50 9.21 4.52
CA PHE A 302 -5.85 9.76 3.21
C PHE A 302 -6.77 10.97 3.30
N SER A 303 -7.76 10.97 4.19
CA SER A 303 -8.64 12.13 4.38
C SER A 303 -7.87 13.36 4.86
N GLU A 304 -6.97 13.21 5.84
CA GLU A 304 -6.13 14.30 6.32
C GLU A 304 -5.18 14.81 5.22
N ALA A 305 -4.58 13.92 4.43
CA ALA A 305 -3.73 14.31 3.31
C ALA A 305 -4.50 15.12 2.25
N ILE A 306 -5.72 14.69 1.90
CA ILE A 306 -6.60 15.40 0.95
C ILE A 306 -6.98 16.79 1.47
N GLU A 307 -7.36 16.90 2.74
CA GLU A 307 -7.68 18.18 3.38
C GLU A 307 -6.47 19.13 3.34
N ARG A 308 -5.29 18.64 3.72
CA ARG A 308 -4.04 19.43 3.68
C ARG A 308 -3.67 19.88 2.26
N ILE A 309 -3.82 19.00 1.28
CA ILE A 309 -3.57 19.34 -0.13
C ILE A 309 -4.53 20.44 -0.63
N TYR A 310 -5.81 20.35 -0.24
CA TYR A 310 -6.80 21.34 -0.61
C TYR A 310 -6.55 22.68 0.07
N GLU A 311 -6.08 22.69 1.31
CA GLU A 311 -5.78 23.88 2.10
C GLU A 311 -4.35 24.42 1.91
N ASP A 312 -3.55 23.89 0.97
CA ASP A 312 -2.12 24.23 0.77
C ASP A 312 -1.25 24.02 2.02
N LYS A 313 -1.63 23.09 2.89
CA LYS A 313 -0.86 22.73 4.09
C LYS A 313 0.16 21.64 3.78
N PRO A 314 1.30 21.60 4.48
CA PRO A 314 2.31 20.58 4.26
C PRO A 314 1.82 19.20 4.69
N VAL A 315 1.90 18.20 3.79
CA VAL A 315 1.55 16.79 4.05
C VAL A 315 2.65 16.08 4.85
N SER A 316 3.91 16.46 4.67
CA SER A 316 5.07 15.83 5.33
C SER A 316 5.00 15.85 6.87
N ILE A 317 4.35 16.82 7.46
CA ILE A 317 4.18 16.95 8.92
C ILE A 317 3.40 15.77 9.54
N MET A 318 2.63 15.04 8.75
CA MET A 318 1.86 13.88 9.22
C MET A 318 2.75 12.69 9.63
N PHE A 319 4.04 12.71 9.28
CA PHE A 319 4.95 11.57 9.40
C PHE A 319 6.23 11.87 10.20
N ILE A 320 6.34 13.08 10.74
CA ILE A 320 7.45 13.53 11.58
C ILE A 320 7.31 13.00 13.02
#